data_3334e4ca04a99ac7c9cf83c572953b4c
#
_entry.id   3334e4ca04a99ac7c9cf83c572953b4c
#
_cell.length_a   1.000
_cell.length_b   1.000
_cell.length_c   1.000
_cell.angle_alpha   90.00
_cell.angle_beta   90.00
_cell.angle_gamma   90.00
#
_symmetry.space_group_name_H-M   'P 1'
#
loop_
_entity.id
_entity.type
_entity.pdbx_description
1 polymer ?
#
loop_
_entity_poly.entity_id
_entity_poly.type
_entity_poly.pdbx_seq_one_letter_code
_entity_poly.pdbx_strand_id
1 'polypeptide(L)'
;MDFRHEWKHAINVSDMISIRHRLGTVASPDPHAVDGKYFVRSLYFDNLADKALREKIDGVNRREKFRIRYYNGDPSVIHLEKKSKCNGLGSKQSADLTAAEAQAIVDGELDWMPGDRRPLVQELYAKMRGQGLRPKTIVDYTREPFLFAPGNVRVTLDYGLRTGLGCTDFLNPNCVTVPVGGAPIILEVKWDAFLPDIIRDAVQLDSRHAAAFSKYAACRIYD
;
A
#
# COMPACT_ATOMS: atom_id res chain seq x y z
N MET A 1 1.67 -19.14 5.22
CA MET A 1 1.07 -17.78 5.24
C MET A 1 1.47 -17.13 6.54
N ASP A 2 2.35 -16.14 6.49
CA ASP A 2 2.81 -15.47 7.70
C ASP A 2 1.83 -14.36 8.04
N PHE A 3 1.09 -14.55 9.11
CA PHE A 3 0.23 -13.53 9.68
C PHE A 3 1.08 -12.63 10.57
N ARG A 4 1.06 -11.34 10.29
CA ARG A 4 1.74 -10.31 11.10
C ARG A 4 0.74 -9.45 11.83
N HIS A 5 1.07 -9.05 13.03
CA HIS A 5 0.33 -8.03 13.75
C HIS A 5 0.53 -6.66 13.10
N GLU A 6 -0.47 -5.80 13.19
CA GLU A 6 -0.43 -4.48 12.59
C GLU A 6 -1.20 -3.47 13.43
N TRP A 7 -0.53 -2.38 13.82
CA TRP A 7 -1.17 -1.18 14.32
C TRP A 7 -1.13 -0.07 13.29
N LYS A 8 -2.20 0.74 13.25
CA LYS A 8 -2.28 1.94 12.44
C LYS A 8 -2.87 3.08 13.25
N HIS A 9 -2.21 4.24 13.17
CA HIS A 9 -2.67 5.46 13.81
C HIS A 9 -2.62 6.60 12.81
N ALA A 10 -3.66 7.42 12.79
CA ALA A 10 -3.62 8.73 12.16
C ALA A 10 -2.92 9.70 13.12
N ILE A 11 -1.87 10.35 12.65
CA ILE A 11 -1.02 11.23 13.45
C ILE A 11 -0.86 12.60 12.78
N ASN A 12 -0.44 13.59 13.54
CA ASN A 12 -0.13 14.92 13.03
C ASN A 12 1.39 15.10 12.78
N VAL A 13 1.78 16.29 12.32
CA VAL A 13 3.19 16.61 12.02
C VAL A 13 4.07 16.58 13.27
N SER A 14 3.57 17.07 14.40
CA SER A 14 4.32 17.08 15.67
C SER A 14 4.59 15.66 16.14
N ASP A 15 3.59 14.78 16.10
CA ASP A 15 3.73 13.36 16.41
C ASP A 15 4.78 12.70 15.48
N MET A 16 4.70 12.98 14.17
CA MET A 16 5.65 12.44 13.19
C MET A 16 7.09 12.85 13.50
N ILE A 17 7.34 14.12 13.84
CA ILE A 17 8.67 14.61 14.20
C ILE A 17 9.19 13.89 15.44
N SER A 18 8.37 13.78 16.47
CA SER A 18 8.74 13.13 17.74
C SER A 18 9.05 11.64 17.54
N ILE A 19 8.20 10.92 16.80
CA ILE A 19 8.38 9.49 16.50
C ILE A 19 9.64 9.29 15.64
N ARG A 20 9.83 10.10 14.60
CA ARG A 20 11.03 10.03 13.75
C ARG A 20 12.30 10.19 14.57
N HIS A 21 12.34 11.15 15.49
CA HIS A 21 13.49 11.37 16.37
C HIS A 21 13.74 10.14 17.27
N ARG A 22 12.72 9.64 17.95
CA ARG A 22 12.84 8.45 18.81
C ARG A 22 13.26 7.20 18.04
N LEU A 23 12.62 6.93 16.88
CA LEU A 23 12.98 5.78 16.06
C LEU A 23 14.39 5.89 15.47
N GLY A 24 14.86 7.08 15.13
CA GLY A 24 16.21 7.30 14.64
C GLY A 24 17.32 6.91 15.63
N THR A 25 17.01 6.80 16.93
CA THR A 25 17.96 6.37 17.96
C THR A 25 17.98 4.86 18.20
N VAL A 26 16.92 4.14 17.84
CA VAL A 26 16.75 2.72 18.21
C VAL A 26 16.57 1.79 17.02
N ALA A 27 16.10 2.29 15.88
CA ALA A 27 15.83 1.50 14.69
C ALA A 27 16.82 1.81 13.56
N SER A 28 17.04 0.84 12.69
CA SER A 28 17.88 1.00 11.51
C SER A 28 17.06 1.53 10.33
N PRO A 29 17.65 2.37 9.45
CA PRO A 29 17.02 2.71 8.19
C PRO A 29 16.88 1.46 7.31
N ASP A 30 15.88 1.45 6.45
CA ASP A 30 15.76 0.41 5.43
C ASP A 30 16.84 0.63 4.35
N PRO A 31 17.70 -0.37 4.06
CA PRO A 31 18.83 -0.21 3.14
C PRO A 31 18.40 0.09 1.68
N HIS A 32 17.14 -0.17 1.34
CA HIS A 32 16.60 0.15 0.01
C HIS A 32 15.99 1.56 -0.08
N ALA A 33 15.90 2.27 1.05
CA ALA A 33 15.38 3.64 1.07
C ALA A 33 16.43 4.63 0.54
N VAL A 34 16.02 5.55 -0.31
CA VAL A 34 16.84 6.68 -0.76
C VAL A 34 16.63 7.84 0.23
N ASP A 35 17.68 8.32 0.86
CA ASP A 35 17.62 9.33 1.92
C ASP A 35 16.59 9.00 3.01
N GLY A 36 16.49 7.71 3.38
CA GLY A 36 15.57 7.22 4.38
C GLY A 36 14.09 7.16 3.93
N LYS A 37 13.81 7.32 2.65
CA LYS A 37 12.43 7.42 2.12
C LYS A 37 12.22 6.57 0.89
N TYR A 38 10.95 6.24 0.66
CA TYR A 38 10.45 5.77 -0.63
C TYR A 38 9.41 6.76 -1.15
N PHE A 39 9.49 7.11 -2.42
CA PHE A 39 8.32 7.53 -3.16
C PHE A 39 7.61 6.26 -3.65
N VAL A 40 6.33 6.16 -3.39
CA VAL A 40 5.54 4.95 -3.70
C VAL A 40 4.44 5.33 -4.66
N ARG A 41 4.45 4.78 -5.87
CA ARG A 41 3.35 4.86 -6.82
C ARG A 41 2.64 3.53 -6.91
N SER A 42 1.32 3.53 -6.78
CA SER A 42 0.48 2.34 -6.92
C SER A 42 -0.71 2.64 -7.81
N LEU A 43 -1.03 1.73 -8.74
CA LEU A 43 -2.29 1.73 -9.48
C LEU A 43 -3.19 0.66 -8.88
N TYR A 44 -4.35 1.07 -8.37
CA TYR A 44 -5.34 0.17 -7.80
C TYR A 44 -6.34 -0.28 -8.84
N PHE A 45 -6.82 -1.51 -8.65
CA PHE A 45 -7.86 -2.12 -9.48
C PHE A 45 -9.18 -2.18 -8.72
N ASP A 46 -10.27 -1.92 -9.43
CA ASP A 46 -11.63 -2.11 -8.94
C ASP A 46 -12.57 -2.40 -10.13
N ASN A 47 -13.79 -2.83 -9.87
CA ASN A 47 -14.79 -3.01 -10.91
C ASN A 47 -15.70 -1.77 -11.05
N LEU A 48 -16.64 -1.82 -11.99
CA LEU A 48 -17.58 -0.72 -12.24
C LEU A 48 -18.45 -0.39 -11.02
N ALA A 49 -18.74 -1.38 -10.18
CA ALA A 49 -19.54 -1.21 -8.98
C ALA A 49 -18.72 -0.77 -7.75
N ASP A 50 -17.42 -0.45 -7.92
CA ASP A 50 -16.50 -0.08 -6.84
C ASP A 50 -16.47 -1.09 -5.68
N LYS A 51 -16.44 -2.38 -6.03
CA LYS A 51 -16.54 -3.48 -5.07
C LYS A 51 -15.49 -3.39 -3.97
N ALA A 52 -14.20 -3.21 -4.34
CA ALA A 52 -13.11 -3.16 -3.36
C ALA A 52 -13.20 -1.91 -2.45
N LEU A 53 -13.69 -0.79 -2.97
CA LEU A 53 -13.97 0.42 -2.20
C LEU A 53 -15.11 0.18 -1.20
N ARG A 54 -16.26 -0.30 -1.66
CA ARG A 54 -17.46 -0.57 -0.84
C ARG A 54 -17.17 -1.60 0.24
N GLU A 55 -16.59 -2.74 -0.10
CA GLU A 55 -16.23 -3.76 0.87
C GLU A 55 -15.29 -3.22 1.97
N LYS A 56 -14.45 -2.23 1.65
CA LYS A 56 -13.59 -1.57 2.65
C LYS A 56 -14.39 -0.62 3.53
N ILE A 57 -15.31 0.17 2.97
CA ILE A 57 -16.14 1.14 3.72
C ILE A 57 -17.12 0.39 4.64
N ASP A 58 -17.80 -0.62 4.09
CA ASP A 58 -18.83 -1.40 4.80
C ASP A 58 -18.21 -2.41 5.79
N GLY A 59 -16.88 -2.53 5.83
CA GLY A 59 -16.20 -3.42 6.74
C GLY A 59 -16.38 -4.91 6.44
N VAL A 60 -16.71 -5.27 5.19
CA VAL A 60 -16.96 -6.67 4.78
C VAL A 60 -15.81 -7.57 5.23
N ASN A 61 -16.16 -8.68 5.87
CA ASN A 61 -15.19 -9.57 6.51
C ASN A 61 -14.26 -10.25 5.49
N ARG A 62 -14.81 -10.74 4.39
CA ARG A 62 -14.02 -11.35 3.30
C ARG A 62 -13.89 -10.36 2.16
N ARG A 63 -12.74 -9.73 2.04
CA ARG A 63 -12.46 -8.75 1.00
C ARG A 63 -11.05 -8.87 0.45
N GLU A 64 -10.88 -8.45 -0.77
CA GLU A 64 -9.58 -8.44 -1.44
C GLU A 64 -9.43 -7.17 -2.28
N LYS A 65 -8.19 -6.81 -2.55
CA LYS A 65 -7.87 -5.73 -3.47
C LYS A 65 -6.55 -5.98 -4.17
N PHE A 66 -6.51 -5.63 -5.44
CA PHE A 66 -5.34 -5.74 -6.28
C PHE A 66 -4.74 -4.36 -6.55
N ARG A 67 -3.42 -4.33 -6.71
CA ARG A 67 -2.70 -3.17 -7.20
C ARG A 67 -1.40 -3.60 -7.86
N ILE A 68 -0.89 -2.78 -8.76
CA ILE A 68 0.50 -2.81 -9.20
C ILE A 68 1.23 -1.63 -8.56
N ARG A 69 2.54 -1.80 -8.31
CA ARG A 69 3.33 -0.81 -7.57
C ARG A 69 4.79 -0.82 -7.99
N TYR A 70 5.39 0.38 -8.04
CA TYR A 70 6.83 0.56 -8.05
C TYR A 70 7.27 1.65 -7.07
N TYR A 71 8.58 1.81 -6.91
CA TYR A 71 9.18 2.69 -5.92
C TYR A 71 10.15 3.67 -6.59
N ASN A 72 10.28 4.88 -6.02
CA ASN A 72 11.27 5.91 -6.39
C ASN A 72 11.28 6.30 -7.86
N GLY A 73 10.15 6.17 -8.55
CA GLY A 73 10.07 6.46 -9.99
C GLY A 73 10.74 5.43 -10.89
N ASP A 74 11.21 4.31 -10.32
CA ASP A 74 11.91 3.26 -11.06
C ASP A 74 10.96 2.09 -11.41
N PRO A 75 10.55 1.93 -12.68
CA PRO A 75 9.69 0.86 -13.14
C PRO A 75 10.47 -0.43 -13.49
N SER A 76 11.75 -0.54 -13.16
CA SER A 76 12.55 -1.75 -13.44
C SER A 76 12.01 -2.98 -12.71
N VAL A 77 11.39 -2.78 -11.53
CA VAL A 77 10.70 -3.82 -10.77
C VAL A 77 9.32 -3.31 -10.36
N ILE A 78 8.29 -3.92 -10.91
CA ILE A 78 6.90 -3.62 -10.60
C ILE A 78 6.31 -4.83 -9.86
N HIS A 79 5.68 -4.57 -8.72
CA HIS A 79 5.03 -5.62 -7.94
C HIS A 79 3.53 -5.63 -8.19
N LEU A 80 3.00 -6.73 -8.72
CA LEU A 80 1.58 -7.06 -8.58
C LEU A 80 1.33 -7.54 -7.16
N GLU A 81 0.42 -6.91 -6.45
CA GLU A 81 0.07 -7.26 -5.08
C GLU A 81 -1.43 -7.48 -4.92
N LYS A 82 -1.77 -8.57 -4.26
CA LYS A 82 -3.12 -8.82 -3.73
C LYS A 82 -3.08 -8.76 -2.22
N LYS A 83 -3.93 -7.93 -1.63
CA LYS A 83 -4.20 -7.94 -0.19
C LYS A 83 -5.59 -8.51 0.05
N SER A 84 -5.66 -9.57 0.86
CA SER A 84 -6.91 -10.18 1.29
C SER A 84 -7.09 -9.99 2.79
N LYS A 85 -8.34 -9.89 3.24
CA LYS A 85 -8.72 -9.92 4.65
C LYS A 85 -9.84 -10.91 4.85
N CYS A 86 -9.69 -11.77 5.87
CA CYS A 86 -10.69 -12.76 6.26
C CYS A 86 -10.64 -12.94 7.78
N ASN A 87 -11.76 -12.81 8.47
CA ASN A 87 -11.87 -12.94 9.93
C ASN A 87 -10.86 -12.08 10.70
N GLY A 88 -10.68 -10.83 10.27
CA GLY A 88 -9.71 -9.92 10.89
C GLY A 88 -8.25 -10.14 10.46
N LEU A 89 -7.91 -11.31 9.93
CA LEU A 89 -6.56 -11.64 9.48
C LEU A 89 -6.29 -11.12 8.07
N GLY A 90 -5.11 -10.55 7.88
CA GLY A 90 -4.67 -10.05 6.58
C GLY A 90 -3.62 -10.95 5.95
N SER A 91 -3.73 -11.22 4.65
CA SER A 91 -2.69 -11.87 3.87
C SER A 91 -2.26 -11.00 2.69
N LYS A 92 -1.03 -11.19 2.24
CA LYS A 92 -0.47 -10.51 1.07
C LYS A 92 0.15 -11.56 0.15
N GLN A 93 -0.20 -11.48 -1.14
CA GLN A 93 0.49 -12.19 -2.22
C GLN A 93 1.16 -11.15 -3.11
N SER A 94 2.30 -11.50 -3.70
CA SER A 94 3.05 -10.62 -4.60
C SER A 94 3.64 -11.43 -5.75
N ALA A 95 3.71 -10.81 -6.92
CA ALA A 95 4.43 -11.31 -8.09
C ALA A 95 5.08 -10.12 -8.79
N ASP A 96 6.29 -10.31 -9.31
CA ASP A 96 6.99 -9.26 -10.04
C ASP A 96 6.51 -9.21 -11.48
N LEU A 97 6.41 -8.01 -12.03
CA LEU A 97 6.07 -7.72 -13.41
C LEU A 97 7.17 -6.88 -14.03
N THR A 98 7.39 -7.08 -15.32
CA THR A 98 8.13 -6.13 -16.14
C THR A 98 7.27 -4.89 -16.47
N ALA A 99 7.91 -3.82 -16.91
CA ALA A 99 7.19 -2.61 -17.34
C ALA A 99 6.25 -2.90 -18.53
N ALA A 100 6.69 -3.75 -19.47
CA ALA A 100 5.86 -4.16 -20.61
C ALA A 100 4.60 -4.94 -20.19
N GLU A 101 4.74 -5.89 -19.24
CA GLU A 101 3.60 -6.63 -18.71
C GLU A 101 2.64 -5.72 -17.92
N ALA A 102 3.17 -4.79 -17.13
CA ALA A 102 2.35 -3.82 -16.41
C ALA A 102 1.58 -2.91 -17.37
N GLN A 103 2.23 -2.43 -18.45
CA GLN A 103 1.57 -1.62 -19.48
C GLN A 103 0.48 -2.42 -20.21
N ALA A 104 0.77 -3.66 -20.62
CA ALA A 104 -0.21 -4.54 -21.25
C ALA A 104 -1.47 -4.74 -20.38
N ILE A 105 -1.28 -4.92 -19.05
CA ILE A 105 -2.40 -4.99 -18.10
C ILE A 105 -3.20 -3.68 -18.06
N VAL A 106 -2.53 -2.53 -18.08
CA VAL A 106 -3.18 -1.20 -18.07
C VAL A 106 -3.98 -0.98 -19.35
N ASP A 107 -3.45 -1.41 -20.50
CA ASP A 107 -4.07 -1.27 -21.82
C ASP A 107 -5.17 -2.31 -22.07
N GLY A 108 -5.29 -3.31 -21.19
CA GLY A 108 -6.29 -4.39 -21.31
C GLY A 108 -5.86 -5.51 -22.27
N GLU A 109 -4.58 -5.59 -22.61
CA GLU A 109 -3.97 -6.66 -23.41
C GLU A 109 -3.65 -7.87 -22.51
N LEU A 110 -4.62 -8.73 -22.29
CA LEU A 110 -4.57 -9.76 -21.24
C LEU A 110 -4.28 -11.18 -21.75
N ASP A 111 -4.14 -11.40 -23.06
CA ASP A 111 -4.10 -12.74 -23.66
C ASP A 111 -2.86 -13.57 -23.27
N TRP A 112 -1.81 -12.93 -22.81
CA TRP A 112 -0.61 -13.58 -22.30
C TRP A 112 -0.77 -14.14 -20.87
N MET A 113 -1.68 -13.59 -20.06
CA MET A 113 -1.82 -13.89 -18.63
C MET A 113 -2.32 -15.31 -18.30
N PRO A 114 -3.21 -15.94 -19.08
CA PRO A 114 -3.70 -17.31 -18.77
C PRO A 114 -2.58 -18.37 -18.75
N GLY A 115 -1.56 -18.19 -19.59
CA GLY A 115 -0.41 -19.10 -19.69
C GLY A 115 0.77 -18.75 -18.77
N ASP A 116 0.66 -17.71 -17.97
CA ASP A 116 1.74 -17.27 -17.09
C ASP A 116 1.99 -18.28 -15.95
N ARG A 117 3.25 -18.42 -15.54
CA ARG A 117 3.65 -19.34 -14.47
C ARG A 117 3.33 -18.81 -13.07
N ARG A 118 3.09 -17.51 -12.93
CA ARG A 118 2.80 -16.84 -11.66
C ARG A 118 1.30 -16.94 -11.33
N PRO A 119 0.88 -17.69 -10.27
CA PRO A 119 -0.54 -17.89 -9.97
C PRO A 119 -1.31 -16.59 -9.72
N LEU A 120 -0.63 -15.55 -9.17
CA LEU A 120 -1.26 -14.26 -8.92
C LEU A 120 -1.60 -13.51 -10.21
N VAL A 121 -0.81 -13.68 -11.28
CA VAL A 121 -1.09 -13.12 -12.61
C VAL A 121 -2.31 -13.79 -13.22
N GLN A 122 -2.40 -15.11 -13.15
CA GLN A 122 -3.57 -15.87 -13.61
C GLN A 122 -4.83 -15.49 -12.81
N GLU A 123 -4.69 -15.30 -11.49
CA GLU A 123 -5.80 -14.87 -10.64
C GLU A 123 -6.29 -13.47 -11.02
N LEU A 124 -5.37 -12.51 -11.24
CA LEU A 124 -5.74 -11.18 -11.71
C LEU A 124 -6.50 -11.26 -13.04
N TYR A 125 -6.02 -12.07 -14.00
CA TYR A 125 -6.72 -12.30 -15.27
C TYR A 125 -8.16 -12.78 -15.05
N ALA A 126 -8.34 -13.82 -14.24
CA ALA A 126 -9.67 -14.36 -13.94
C ALA A 126 -10.60 -13.30 -13.32
N LYS A 127 -10.06 -12.43 -12.44
CA LYS A 127 -10.82 -11.31 -11.85
C LYS A 127 -11.13 -10.22 -12.87
N MET A 128 -10.22 -9.90 -13.76
CA MET A 128 -10.43 -8.90 -14.82
C MET A 128 -11.51 -9.38 -15.79
N ARG A 129 -11.47 -10.65 -16.23
CA ARG A 129 -12.47 -11.22 -17.14
C ARG A 129 -13.81 -11.53 -16.46
N GLY A 130 -13.78 -12.15 -15.27
CA GLY A 130 -15.00 -12.65 -14.61
C GLY A 130 -15.72 -11.62 -13.75
N GLN A 131 -15.01 -10.65 -13.16
CA GLN A 131 -15.60 -9.64 -12.27
C GLN A 131 -15.51 -8.20 -12.82
N GLY A 132 -14.97 -8.01 -14.03
CA GLY A 132 -14.78 -6.70 -14.62
C GLY A 132 -13.78 -5.83 -13.87
N LEU A 133 -12.79 -6.45 -13.20
CA LEU A 133 -11.73 -5.72 -12.52
C LEU A 133 -10.89 -4.98 -13.57
N ARG A 134 -10.59 -3.70 -13.32
CA ARG A 134 -9.82 -2.85 -14.23
C ARG A 134 -8.97 -1.84 -13.44
N PRO A 135 -7.92 -1.29 -14.05
CA PRO A 135 -7.20 -0.15 -13.47
C PRO A 135 -8.18 0.96 -13.13
N LYS A 136 -8.01 1.59 -11.95
CA LYS A 136 -8.99 2.56 -11.45
C LYS A 136 -8.38 3.92 -11.13
N THR A 137 -7.36 3.97 -10.28
CA THR A 137 -6.71 5.24 -9.93
C THR A 137 -5.29 5.03 -9.43
N ILE A 138 -4.44 6.01 -9.70
CA ILE A 138 -3.09 6.11 -9.14
C ILE A 138 -3.17 6.67 -7.73
N VAL A 139 -2.37 6.08 -6.85
CA VAL A 139 -2.18 6.49 -5.46
C VAL A 139 -0.70 6.64 -5.19
N ASP A 140 -0.27 7.88 -5.00
CA ASP A 140 1.11 8.25 -4.69
C ASP A 140 1.24 8.67 -3.22
N TYR A 141 2.37 8.37 -2.59
CA TYR A 141 2.70 8.85 -1.26
C TYR A 141 4.18 8.66 -0.93
N THR A 142 4.67 9.36 0.07
CA THR A 142 6.00 9.15 0.64
C THR A 142 5.91 8.22 1.83
N ARG A 143 6.89 7.33 1.96
CA ARG A 143 7.06 6.39 3.08
C ARG A 143 8.44 6.50 3.69
N GLU A 144 8.52 6.67 4.99
CA GLU A 144 9.75 6.53 5.78
C GLU A 144 9.70 5.21 6.55
N PRO A 145 10.51 4.22 6.19
CA PRO A 145 10.58 2.93 6.88
C PRO A 145 11.68 2.93 7.94
N PHE A 146 11.39 2.30 9.07
CA PHE A 146 12.33 2.00 10.15
C PHE A 146 12.26 0.51 10.46
N LEU A 147 13.41 -0.15 10.56
CA LEU A 147 13.52 -1.57 10.79
C LEU A 147 14.13 -1.85 12.17
N PHE A 148 13.58 -2.83 12.87
CA PHE A 148 14.12 -3.31 14.12
C PHE A 148 14.10 -4.84 14.13
N ALA A 149 15.28 -5.46 14.14
CA ALA A 149 15.42 -6.89 13.92
C ALA A 149 14.70 -7.78 14.96
N PRO A 150 14.80 -7.52 16.29
CA PRO A 150 14.02 -8.29 17.25
C PRO A 150 12.51 -8.11 17.02
N GLY A 151 11.79 -9.23 16.97
CA GLY A 151 10.36 -9.25 16.64
C GLY A 151 10.03 -8.97 15.18
N ASN A 152 11.05 -8.86 14.32
CA ASN A 152 10.89 -8.51 12.89
C ASN A 152 10.01 -7.27 12.70
N VAL A 153 10.30 -6.21 13.48
CA VAL A 153 9.46 -5.01 13.50
C VAL A 153 9.77 -4.11 12.30
N ARG A 154 8.71 -3.63 11.67
CA ARG A 154 8.78 -2.56 10.68
C ARG A 154 7.81 -1.44 11.07
N VAL A 155 8.36 -0.27 11.34
CA VAL A 155 7.59 0.95 11.54
C VAL A 155 7.65 1.79 10.27
N THR A 156 6.54 2.35 9.84
CA THR A 156 6.50 3.25 8.67
C THR A 156 5.70 4.50 8.97
N LEU A 157 6.19 5.63 8.48
CA LEU A 157 5.47 6.91 8.43
C LEU A 157 5.09 7.16 6.96
N ASP A 158 3.78 7.15 6.67
CA ASP A 158 3.24 7.38 5.33
C ASP A 158 2.55 8.73 5.27
N TYR A 159 2.98 9.60 4.35
CA TYR A 159 2.45 10.97 4.22
C TYR A 159 2.49 11.47 2.79
N GLY A 160 1.96 12.68 2.55
CA GLY A 160 1.94 13.28 1.22
C GLY A 160 1.07 12.49 0.25
N LEU A 161 -0.10 12.00 0.70
CA LEU A 161 -1.01 11.22 -0.13
C LEU A 161 -1.53 12.05 -1.30
N ARG A 162 -1.46 11.49 -2.51
CA ARG A 162 -1.93 12.10 -3.75
C ARG A 162 -2.75 11.09 -4.55
N THR A 163 -3.72 11.58 -5.29
CA THR A 163 -4.59 10.78 -6.18
C THR A 163 -4.42 11.16 -7.64
N GLY A 164 -4.54 10.19 -8.54
CA GLY A 164 -4.60 10.42 -9.98
C GLY A 164 -5.98 10.84 -10.50
N LEU A 165 -7.03 10.97 -9.64
CA LEU A 165 -8.39 11.32 -10.06
C LEU A 165 -8.88 10.46 -11.24
N GLY A 166 -8.79 9.14 -11.13
CA GLY A 166 -9.16 8.22 -12.20
C GLY A 166 -8.11 8.04 -13.31
N CYS A 167 -7.01 8.79 -13.28
CA CYS A 167 -5.89 8.55 -14.20
C CYS A 167 -5.28 7.16 -13.95
N THR A 168 -5.02 6.42 -15.03
CA THR A 168 -4.43 5.08 -15.01
C THR A 168 -3.08 5.01 -15.74
N ASP A 169 -2.56 6.14 -16.20
CA ASP A 169 -1.26 6.26 -16.91
C ASP A 169 -0.09 6.03 -15.93
N PHE A 170 0.02 4.79 -15.49
CA PHE A 170 0.83 4.35 -14.35
C PHE A 170 2.33 4.52 -14.56
N LEU A 171 2.82 4.24 -15.77
CA LEU A 171 4.24 4.28 -16.10
C LEU A 171 4.72 5.67 -16.53
N ASN A 172 3.81 6.61 -16.78
CA ASN A 172 4.17 7.96 -17.12
C ASN A 172 4.68 8.74 -15.88
N PRO A 173 5.96 9.11 -15.82
CA PRO A 173 6.51 9.86 -14.69
C PRO A 173 5.87 11.26 -14.56
N ASN A 174 5.33 11.81 -15.65
CA ASN A 174 4.70 13.13 -15.70
C ASN A 174 3.19 13.07 -15.46
N CYS A 175 2.63 11.89 -15.15
CA CYS A 175 1.20 11.79 -14.82
C CYS A 175 0.86 12.69 -13.63
N VAL A 176 -0.07 13.62 -13.86
CA VAL A 176 -0.48 14.58 -12.85
C VAL A 176 -1.26 13.89 -11.75
N THR A 177 -0.85 14.11 -10.51
CA THR A 177 -1.59 13.70 -9.32
C THR A 177 -1.88 14.90 -8.44
N VAL A 178 -2.97 14.86 -7.69
CA VAL A 178 -3.43 15.96 -6.82
C VAL A 178 -3.31 15.54 -5.34
N PRO A 179 -2.89 16.45 -4.45
CA PRO A 179 -2.89 16.13 -3.02
C PRO A 179 -4.31 15.81 -2.52
N VAL A 180 -4.42 14.76 -1.71
CA VAL A 180 -5.68 14.45 -1.03
C VAL A 180 -5.82 15.38 0.19
N GLY A 181 -6.76 16.31 0.12
CA GLY A 181 -7.00 17.29 1.19
C GLY A 181 -7.37 16.60 2.50
N GLY A 182 -6.79 17.05 3.61
CA GLY A 182 -7.06 16.50 4.94
C GLY A 182 -6.57 15.06 5.17
N ALA A 183 -5.80 14.47 4.24
CA ALA A 183 -5.23 13.14 4.45
C ALA A 183 -4.25 13.15 5.63
N PRO A 184 -4.44 12.27 6.64
CA PRO A 184 -3.56 12.21 7.79
C PRO A 184 -2.21 11.57 7.43
N ILE A 185 -1.20 11.85 8.25
CA ILE A 185 0.01 11.04 8.30
C ILE A 185 -0.35 9.73 8.97
N ILE A 186 0.11 8.60 8.39
CA ILE A 186 -0.18 7.27 8.93
C ILE A 186 1.07 6.67 9.53
N LEU A 187 1.04 6.46 10.83
CA LEU A 187 1.97 5.57 11.53
C LEU A 187 1.46 4.14 11.38
N GLU A 188 2.28 3.26 10.83
CA GLU A 188 2.00 1.82 10.74
C GLU A 188 3.12 1.05 11.42
N VAL A 189 2.79 0.19 12.38
CA VAL A 189 3.72 -0.70 13.08
C VAL A 189 3.35 -2.13 12.77
N LYS A 190 4.31 -2.91 12.26
CA LYS A 190 4.15 -4.35 11.99
C LYS A 190 5.18 -5.14 12.73
N TRP A 191 4.76 -6.29 13.28
CA TRP A 191 5.64 -7.22 13.97
C TRP A 191 5.12 -8.64 13.85
N ASP A 192 5.97 -9.62 14.14
CA ASP A 192 5.59 -11.05 14.11
C ASP A 192 5.07 -11.50 15.49
N ALA A 193 5.82 -12.26 16.27
CA ALA A 193 5.33 -12.86 17.51
C ALA A 193 5.19 -11.86 18.66
N PHE A 194 6.09 -10.87 18.77
CA PHE A 194 6.08 -9.88 19.86
C PHE A 194 6.56 -8.51 19.39
N LEU A 195 6.08 -7.47 20.01
CA LEU A 195 6.55 -6.10 19.83
C LEU A 195 7.46 -5.73 21.00
N PRO A 196 8.77 -5.50 20.76
CA PRO A 196 9.69 -5.08 21.81
C PRO A 196 9.27 -3.77 22.47
N ASP A 197 9.43 -3.69 23.79
CA ASP A 197 9.00 -2.52 24.59
C ASP A 197 9.65 -1.23 24.10
N ILE A 198 10.93 -1.27 23.76
CA ILE A 198 11.65 -0.11 23.21
C ILE A 198 10.99 0.49 21.95
N ILE A 199 10.45 -0.34 21.08
CA ILE A 199 9.71 0.15 19.91
C ILE A 199 8.31 0.59 20.31
N ARG A 200 7.63 -0.15 21.19
CA ARG A 200 6.32 0.26 21.73
C ARG A 200 6.39 1.66 22.34
N ASP A 201 7.41 1.92 23.15
CA ASP A 201 7.62 3.21 23.82
C ASP A 201 8.01 4.31 22.81
N ALA A 202 8.86 3.98 21.81
CA ALA A 202 9.24 4.92 20.77
C ALA A 202 8.05 5.39 19.91
N VAL A 203 7.04 4.53 19.69
CA VAL A 203 5.84 4.85 18.90
C VAL A 203 4.64 5.26 19.75
N GLN A 204 4.80 5.31 21.08
CA GLN A 204 3.71 5.71 21.97
C GLN A 204 3.29 7.16 21.72
N LEU A 205 1.99 7.35 21.63
CA LEU A 205 1.33 8.63 21.40
C LEU A 205 0.21 8.84 22.42
N ASP A 206 0.17 10.03 22.99
CA ASP A 206 -0.92 10.41 23.86
C ASP A 206 -2.20 10.64 23.04
N SER A 207 -3.31 10.06 23.51
CA SER A 207 -4.67 10.30 22.98
C SER A 207 -4.87 9.98 21.48
N ARG A 208 -4.07 9.07 20.88
CA ARG A 208 -4.28 8.61 19.51
C ARG A 208 -4.94 7.24 19.48
N HIS A 209 -6.09 7.16 18.85
CA HIS A 209 -6.79 5.88 18.65
C HIS A 209 -6.30 5.17 17.39
N ALA A 210 -6.34 3.83 17.44
CA ALA A 210 -6.09 3.02 16.26
C ALA A 210 -7.14 3.34 15.18
N ALA A 211 -6.71 3.54 13.94
CA ALA A 211 -7.57 3.92 12.83
C ALA A 211 -7.47 2.94 11.67
N ALA A 212 -8.62 2.55 11.14
CA ALA A 212 -8.69 1.75 9.92
C ALA A 212 -8.60 2.66 8.68
N PHE A 213 -7.40 3.12 8.34
CA PHE A 213 -7.18 3.99 7.18
C PHE A 213 -6.92 3.20 5.89
N SER A 214 -7.49 3.64 4.78
CA SER A 214 -7.25 3.09 3.44
C SER A 214 -6.87 4.21 2.48
N LYS A 215 -5.61 4.22 2.01
CA LYS A 215 -5.14 5.20 1.01
C LYS A 215 -5.99 5.16 -0.27
N TYR A 216 -6.37 3.96 -0.73
CA TYR A 216 -7.26 3.81 -1.88
C TYR A 216 -8.61 4.49 -1.65
N ALA A 217 -9.27 4.22 -0.51
CA ALA A 217 -10.56 4.86 -0.21
C ALA A 217 -10.43 6.39 -0.10
N ALA A 218 -9.36 6.89 0.54
CA ALA A 218 -9.10 8.33 0.64
C ALA A 218 -8.88 8.98 -0.74
N CYS A 219 -8.24 8.28 -1.68
CA CYS A 219 -8.04 8.77 -3.04
C CYS A 219 -9.30 8.71 -3.91
N ARG A 220 -10.37 8.06 -3.45
CA ARG A 220 -11.64 7.91 -4.17
C ARG A 220 -12.74 8.84 -3.64
N ILE A 221 -12.40 9.78 -2.76
CA ILE A 221 -13.37 10.77 -2.22
C ILE A 221 -13.84 11.74 -3.31
N TYR A 222 -13.02 11.97 -4.33
CA TYR A 222 -13.28 12.95 -5.39
C TYR A 222 -13.67 12.31 -6.74
N ASP A 223 -13.87 10.98 -6.78
CA ASP A 223 -14.26 10.24 -7.98
C ASP A 223 -15.77 9.95 -8.01
#